data_ed4489779b9eb9e8f28fc56acff96799
#
_entry.id   ed4489779b9eb9e8f28fc56acff96799
#
_cell.length_a   1.000
_cell.length_b   1.000
_cell.length_c   1.000
_cell.angle_alpha   90.00
_cell.angle_beta   90.00
_cell.angle_gamma   90.00
#
_symmetry.space_group_name_H-M   'P 1'
#
loop_
_entity.id
_entity.type
_entity.pdbx_description
1 polymer ?
#
loop_
_entity_poly.entity_id
_entity_poly.type
_entity_poly.pdbx_seq_one_letter_code
_entity_poly.pdbx_strand_id
1 'polypeptide(L)'
;MKSHTAYIHINTPKRYEIVNITPRVEAELAKSGIREGLCLVNSMHITSSVFINDNERGLHKDFLEWVEKLAPFSRDGYSHNLTGEDNADAHLKRTIMGREVVAAVTKGGLDFGPWEQIFYGEFDGRRDKKVLVKIIGE
;
A
#
# COMPACT_ATOMS: atom_id res chain seq x y z
N MET A 1 22.28 16.22 1.97
CA MET A 1 21.04 15.42 1.91
C MET A 1 20.82 14.92 0.51
N LYS A 2 20.46 13.65 0.39
CA LYS A 2 20.10 13.03 -0.89
C LYS A 2 18.61 12.78 -0.93
N SER A 3 18.04 12.65 -2.12
CA SER A 3 16.67 12.21 -2.30
C SER A 3 16.58 11.25 -3.49
N HIS A 4 15.67 10.28 -3.37
CA HIS A 4 15.41 9.30 -4.43
C HIS A 4 13.90 9.16 -4.57
N THR A 5 13.42 9.19 -5.80
CA THR A 5 12.00 9.06 -6.08
C THR A 5 11.80 7.94 -7.09
N ALA A 6 10.90 7.02 -6.78
CA ALA A 6 10.55 5.93 -7.69
C ALA A 6 9.04 5.68 -7.64
N TYR A 7 8.54 5.07 -8.71
CA TYR A 7 7.13 4.69 -8.81
C TYR A 7 7.04 3.20 -9.09
N ILE A 8 6.34 2.49 -8.21
CA ILE A 8 6.07 1.07 -8.40
C ILE A 8 4.72 0.96 -9.11
N HIS A 9 4.72 0.34 -10.29
CA HIS A 9 3.48 0.12 -11.06
C HIS A 9 2.87 -1.21 -10.67
N ILE A 10 1.57 -1.21 -10.38
CA ILE A 10 0.83 -2.39 -9.95
C ILE A 10 -0.49 -2.46 -10.70
N ASN A 11 -0.81 -3.65 -11.21
CA ASN A 11 -2.11 -3.97 -11.78
C ASN A 11 -2.46 -5.37 -11.28
N THR A 12 -3.45 -5.48 -10.41
CA THR A 12 -3.82 -6.77 -9.83
C THR A 12 -4.88 -7.46 -10.67
N PRO A 13 -4.82 -8.80 -10.81
CA PRO A 13 -5.84 -9.55 -11.54
C PRO A 13 -7.18 -9.63 -10.81
N LYS A 14 -7.17 -9.43 -9.49
CA LYS A 14 -8.36 -9.48 -8.64
C LYS A 14 -8.77 -8.09 -8.19
N ARG A 15 -10.05 -7.93 -7.87
CA ARG A 15 -10.57 -6.67 -7.33
C ARG A 15 -9.97 -6.36 -5.97
N TYR A 16 -9.86 -7.37 -5.10
CA TYR A 16 -9.29 -7.24 -3.76
C TYR A 16 -8.08 -8.15 -3.64
N GLU A 17 -6.95 -7.57 -3.26
CA GLU A 17 -5.71 -8.33 -3.14
C GLU A 17 -4.74 -7.61 -2.22
N ILE A 18 -3.95 -8.38 -1.47
CA ILE A 18 -2.84 -7.87 -0.66
C ILE A 18 -1.55 -8.36 -1.30
N VAL A 19 -0.66 -7.43 -1.64
CA VAL A 19 0.60 -7.70 -2.33
C VAL A 19 1.76 -7.25 -1.47
N ASN A 20 2.71 -8.14 -1.19
CA ASN A 20 3.94 -7.78 -0.49
C ASN A 20 4.85 -7.01 -1.44
N ILE A 21 5.11 -5.74 -1.14
CA ILE A 21 5.96 -4.87 -1.96
C ILE A 21 7.31 -4.60 -1.30
N THR A 22 7.60 -5.20 -0.17
CA THR A 22 8.87 -5.01 0.56
C THR A 22 10.09 -5.19 -0.33
N PRO A 23 10.22 -6.29 -1.12
CA PRO A 23 11.40 -6.46 -1.97
C PRO A 23 11.57 -5.34 -3.00
N ARG A 24 10.48 -4.80 -3.52
CA ARG A 24 10.53 -3.72 -4.52
C ARG A 24 10.95 -2.40 -3.88
N VAL A 25 10.52 -2.15 -2.64
CA VAL A 25 10.95 -0.96 -1.87
C VAL A 25 12.43 -1.09 -1.49
N GLU A 26 12.87 -2.27 -1.05
CA GLU A 26 14.27 -2.53 -0.73
C GLU A 26 15.18 -2.32 -1.94
N ALA A 27 14.71 -2.72 -3.13
CA ALA A 27 15.46 -2.52 -4.36
C ALA A 27 15.64 -1.01 -4.66
N GLU A 28 14.62 -0.20 -4.43
CA GLU A 28 14.70 1.24 -4.61
C GLU A 28 15.62 1.89 -3.57
N LEU A 29 15.57 1.40 -2.33
CA LEU A 29 16.50 1.86 -1.29
C LEU A 29 17.95 1.57 -1.69
N ALA A 30 18.24 0.37 -2.18
CA ALA A 30 19.59 0.02 -2.65
C ALA A 30 20.05 0.95 -3.77
N LYS A 31 19.19 1.25 -4.74
CA LYS A 31 19.50 2.19 -5.82
C LYS A 31 19.80 3.60 -5.31
N SER A 32 19.12 4.03 -4.25
CA SER A 32 19.28 5.37 -3.70
C SER A 32 20.66 5.62 -3.11
N GLY A 33 21.32 4.59 -2.61
CA GLY A 33 22.57 4.69 -1.88
C GLY A 33 22.44 5.35 -0.51
N ILE A 34 21.21 5.68 -0.08
CA ILE A 34 20.96 6.33 1.22
C ILE A 34 21.11 5.28 2.32
N ARG A 35 21.87 5.64 3.36
CA ARG A 35 22.16 4.74 4.46
C ARG A 35 21.47 5.16 5.77
N GLU A 36 21.19 6.43 5.92
CA GLU A 36 20.48 6.95 7.10
C GLU A 36 19.42 7.93 6.63
N GLY A 37 18.16 7.71 7.01
CA GLY A 37 17.09 8.59 6.58
C GLY A 37 15.70 8.02 6.79
N LEU A 38 14.78 8.45 5.93
CA LEU A 38 13.39 8.04 5.97
C LEU A 38 12.95 7.57 4.58
N CYS A 39 12.13 6.51 4.55
CA CYS A 39 11.53 5.99 3.34
C CYS A 39 10.02 6.12 3.46
N LEU A 40 9.44 6.98 2.61
CA LEU A 40 7.99 7.11 2.47
C LEU A 40 7.54 6.17 1.36
N VAL A 41 6.50 5.40 1.63
CA VAL A 41 5.86 4.54 0.62
C VAL A 41 4.37 4.86 0.66
N ASN A 42 3.83 5.41 -0.43
CA ASN A 42 2.42 5.77 -0.43
C ASN A 42 1.67 5.36 -1.69
N SER A 43 0.45 4.88 -1.49
CA SER A 43 -0.47 4.63 -2.60
C SER A 43 -0.96 5.97 -3.16
N MET A 44 -0.86 6.12 -4.48
CA MET A 44 -1.27 7.33 -5.18
C MET A 44 -2.71 7.27 -5.69
N HIS A 45 -3.42 6.17 -5.42
CA HIS A 45 -4.79 5.97 -5.86
C HIS A 45 -5.73 5.85 -4.67
N ILE A 46 -6.89 6.49 -4.80
CA ILE A 46 -7.84 6.66 -3.70
C ILE A 46 -8.64 5.40 -3.38
N THR A 47 -8.38 4.29 -4.09
CA THR A 47 -9.00 2.98 -3.87
C THR A 47 -7.99 1.89 -3.53
N SER A 48 -6.78 2.27 -3.18
CA SER A 48 -5.74 1.35 -2.74
C SER A 48 -4.95 1.93 -1.56
N SER A 49 -4.26 1.08 -0.83
CA SER A 49 -3.58 1.44 0.41
C SER A 49 -2.15 0.91 0.46
N VAL A 50 -1.36 1.46 1.39
CA VAL A 50 -0.07 0.89 1.79
C VAL A 50 -0.08 0.79 3.31
N PHE A 51 0.31 -0.37 3.84
CA PHE A 51 0.36 -0.61 5.27
C PHE A 51 1.49 -1.56 5.64
N ILE A 52 1.85 -1.60 6.90
CA ILE A 52 2.91 -2.48 7.42
C ILE A 52 2.28 -3.45 8.41
N ASN A 53 2.55 -4.74 8.20
CA ASN A 53 2.19 -5.81 9.14
C ASN A 53 2.94 -7.09 8.77
N ASP A 54 2.53 -8.21 9.37
CA ASP A 54 3.16 -9.51 9.17
C ASP A 54 2.79 -10.13 7.81
N ASN A 55 3.73 -10.85 7.23
CA ASN A 55 3.52 -11.58 5.98
C ASN A 55 2.99 -13.00 6.27
N GLU A 56 1.71 -13.09 6.63
CA GLU A 56 1.07 -14.35 6.96
C GLU A 56 -0.29 -14.44 6.25
N ARG A 57 -0.52 -15.54 5.55
CA ARG A 57 -1.70 -15.69 4.65
C ARG A 57 -3.03 -15.62 5.38
N GLY A 58 -3.12 -16.23 6.56
CA GLY A 58 -4.33 -16.20 7.37
C GLY A 58 -4.67 -14.79 7.82
N LEU A 59 -3.66 -14.01 8.22
CA LEU A 59 -3.83 -12.62 8.62
C LEU A 59 -4.29 -11.77 7.42
N HIS A 60 -3.72 -11.99 6.24
CA HIS A 60 -4.14 -11.26 5.03
C HIS A 60 -5.59 -11.55 4.68
N LYS A 61 -6.01 -12.80 4.82
CA LYS A 61 -7.42 -13.19 4.64
C LYS A 61 -8.30 -12.48 5.67
N ASP A 62 -7.85 -12.43 6.93
CA ASP A 62 -8.59 -11.75 8.01
C ASP A 62 -8.72 -10.25 7.73
N PHE A 63 -7.68 -9.58 7.23
CA PHE A 63 -7.75 -8.17 6.83
C PHE A 63 -8.82 -7.95 5.77
N LEU A 64 -8.84 -8.76 4.71
CA LEU A 64 -9.81 -8.62 3.64
C LEU A 64 -11.24 -8.85 4.12
N GLU A 65 -11.45 -9.85 4.97
CA GLU A 65 -12.76 -10.13 5.57
C GLU A 65 -13.20 -9.00 6.51
N TRP A 66 -12.27 -8.47 7.29
CA TRP A 66 -12.54 -7.38 8.22
C TRP A 66 -12.97 -6.11 7.50
N VAL A 67 -12.23 -5.68 6.49
CA VAL A 67 -12.60 -4.46 5.75
C VAL A 67 -13.88 -4.66 4.94
N GLU A 68 -14.16 -5.88 4.49
CA GLU A 68 -15.42 -6.19 3.80
C GLU A 68 -16.60 -6.06 4.75
N LYS A 69 -16.46 -6.46 6.02
CA LYS A 69 -17.51 -6.26 7.04
C LYS A 69 -17.73 -4.79 7.36
N LEU A 70 -16.65 -3.99 7.41
CA LEU A 70 -16.75 -2.58 7.74
C LEU A 70 -17.32 -1.75 6.59
N ALA A 71 -16.97 -2.08 5.37
CA ALA A 71 -17.41 -1.38 4.16
C ALA A 71 -17.75 -2.40 3.07
N PRO A 72 -18.92 -3.04 3.15
CA PRO A 72 -19.29 -4.09 2.21
C PRO A 72 -19.40 -3.56 0.78
N PHE A 73 -18.98 -4.38 -0.18
CA PHE A 73 -19.26 -4.08 -1.58
C PHE A 73 -20.77 -3.99 -1.81
N SER A 74 -21.22 -2.94 -2.48
CA SER A 74 -22.63 -2.77 -2.85
C SER A 74 -22.72 -1.84 -4.06
N ARG A 75 -23.43 -2.25 -5.08
CA ARG A 75 -23.64 -1.39 -6.26
C ARG A 75 -24.56 -0.22 -5.94
N ASP A 76 -25.57 -0.44 -5.10
CA ASP A 76 -26.65 0.52 -4.88
C ASP A 76 -26.66 1.13 -3.48
N GLY A 77 -25.86 0.60 -2.57
CA GLY A 77 -25.91 0.96 -1.14
C GLY A 77 -25.15 2.22 -0.74
N TYR A 78 -24.47 2.89 -1.67
CA TYR A 78 -23.64 4.07 -1.37
C TYR A 78 -23.99 5.25 -2.27
N SER A 79 -23.99 6.43 -1.68
CA SER A 79 -24.24 7.68 -2.42
C SER A 79 -23.20 7.92 -3.54
N HIS A 80 -21.94 7.56 -3.30
CA HIS A 80 -20.88 7.70 -4.30
C HIS A 80 -21.21 6.95 -5.59
N ASN A 81 -21.85 5.81 -5.48
CA ASN A 81 -22.16 4.97 -6.65
C ASN A 81 -23.26 5.58 -7.55
N LEU A 82 -23.95 6.62 -7.09
CA LEU A 82 -24.89 7.37 -7.91
C LEU A 82 -24.19 8.13 -9.04
N THR A 83 -22.87 8.27 -9.00
CA THR A 83 -22.06 8.88 -10.06
C THR A 83 -21.80 7.93 -11.23
N GLY A 84 -22.30 6.70 -11.17
CA GLY A 84 -22.03 5.66 -12.16
C GLY A 84 -20.89 4.72 -11.79
N GLU A 85 -20.25 4.93 -10.63
CA GLU A 85 -19.20 4.07 -10.11
C GLU A 85 -19.80 2.93 -9.27
N ASP A 86 -18.97 1.93 -8.94
CA ASP A 86 -19.37 0.82 -8.06
C ASP A 86 -18.36 0.57 -6.93
N ASN A 87 -17.52 1.54 -6.63
CA ASN A 87 -16.31 1.38 -5.83
C ASN A 87 -16.28 2.21 -4.54
N ALA A 88 -17.43 2.63 -4.05
CA ALA A 88 -17.48 3.40 -2.79
C ALA A 88 -16.83 2.63 -1.63
N ASP A 89 -17.04 1.32 -1.56
CA ASP A 89 -16.42 0.47 -0.54
C ASP A 89 -14.91 0.53 -0.60
N ALA A 90 -14.33 0.61 -1.80
CA ALA A 90 -12.88 0.67 -1.98
C ALA A 90 -12.30 1.96 -1.41
N HIS A 91 -12.98 3.09 -1.58
CA HIS A 91 -12.57 4.38 -0.98
C HIS A 91 -12.56 4.29 0.55
N LEU A 92 -13.57 3.66 1.13
CA LEU A 92 -13.68 3.49 2.57
C LEU A 92 -12.62 2.54 3.11
N LYS A 93 -12.43 1.42 2.44
CA LYS A 93 -11.39 0.43 2.79
C LYS A 93 -10.00 1.08 2.78
N ARG A 94 -9.68 1.84 1.71
CA ARG A 94 -8.42 2.56 1.61
C ARG A 94 -8.24 3.55 2.77
N THR A 95 -9.30 4.25 3.14
CA THR A 95 -9.24 5.25 4.21
C THR A 95 -8.92 4.60 5.56
N ILE A 96 -9.47 3.42 5.82
CA ILE A 96 -9.20 2.67 7.05
C ILE A 96 -7.80 2.06 7.05
N MET A 97 -7.40 1.43 5.94
CA MET A 97 -6.12 0.74 5.86
C MET A 97 -4.93 1.69 5.73
N GLY A 98 -5.16 2.91 5.24
CA GLY A 98 -4.15 3.95 5.18
C GLY A 98 -3.60 4.22 3.79
N ARG A 99 -3.10 5.43 3.63
CA ARG A 99 -2.51 5.93 2.38
C ARG A 99 -1.03 5.61 2.27
N GLU A 100 -0.28 5.76 3.35
CA GLU A 100 1.18 5.70 3.34
C GLU A 100 1.75 5.15 4.63
N VAL A 101 3.01 4.74 4.52
CA VAL A 101 3.82 4.38 5.67
C VAL A 101 5.16 5.09 5.56
N VAL A 102 5.80 5.32 6.69
CA VAL A 102 7.18 5.83 6.76
C VAL A 102 7.99 4.81 7.55
N ALA A 103 9.08 4.34 6.95
CA ALA A 103 10.02 3.44 7.60
C ALA A 103 11.36 4.15 7.77
N ALA A 104 12.01 3.96 8.91
CA ALA A 104 13.37 4.45 9.10
C ALA A 104 14.34 3.67 8.21
N VAL A 105 15.36 4.36 7.72
CA VAL A 105 16.49 3.74 7.02
C VAL A 105 17.70 3.84 7.95
N THR A 106 18.25 2.71 8.32
CA THR A 106 19.40 2.60 9.23
C THR A 106 20.45 1.68 8.60
N LYS A 107 21.68 2.18 8.49
CA LYS A 107 22.79 1.39 7.91
C LYS A 107 22.48 0.82 6.51
N GLY A 108 21.67 1.53 5.74
CA GLY A 108 21.33 1.14 4.37
C GLY A 108 20.20 0.13 4.24
N GLY A 109 19.49 -0.18 5.32
CA GLY A 109 18.35 -1.09 5.31
C GLY A 109 17.11 -0.46 5.91
N LEU A 110 15.95 -1.01 5.61
CA LEU A 110 14.71 -0.66 6.29
C LEU A 110 14.78 -1.16 7.73
N ASP A 111 14.60 -0.25 8.68
CA ASP A 111 14.76 -0.56 10.11
C ASP A 111 13.44 -1.06 10.68
N PHE A 112 13.17 -2.33 10.45
CA PHE A 112 11.92 -2.97 10.82
C PHE A 112 12.04 -3.81 12.08
N GLY A 113 10.93 -3.93 12.82
CA GLY A 113 10.74 -5.00 13.76
C GLY A 113 10.74 -6.36 13.04
N PRO A 114 10.87 -7.46 13.77
CA PRO A 114 11.15 -8.78 13.15
C PRO A 114 10.08 -9.29 12.19
N TRP A 115 8.84 -8.80 12.28
CA TRP A 115 7.75 -9.28 11.45
C TRP A 115 7.15 -8.19 10.55
N GLU A 116 7.72 -6.99 10.56
CA GLU A 116 7.20 -5.89 9.75
C GLU A 116 7.57 -6.06 8.28
N GLN A 117 6.56 -5.99 7.41
CA GLN A 117 6.74 -5.94 5.96
C GLN A 117 5.75 -4.95 5.36
N ILE A 118 6.07 -4.43 4.20
CA ILE A 118 5.25 -3.41 3.53
C ILE A 118 4.33 -4.10 2.53
N PHE A 119 3.04 -3.77 2.63
CA PHE A 119 2.01 -4.33 1.75
C PHE A 119 1.28 -3.24 1.00
N TYR A 120 0.88 -3.58 -0.21
CA TYR A 120 -0.07 -2.83 -1.01
C TYR A 120 -1.42 -3.54 -0.89
N GLY A 121 -2.44 -2.79 -0.48
CA GLY A 121 -3.81 -3.29 -0.40
C GLY A 121 -4.62 -2.75 -1.59
N GLU A 122 -5.11 -3.65 -2.43
CA GLU A 122 -5.93 -3.29 -3.57
C GLU A 122 -7.40 -3.53 -3.26
N PHE A 123 -8.22 -2.51 -3.49
CA PHE A 123 -9.67 -2.62 -3.25
C PHE A 123 -10.51 -2.32 -4.49
N ASP A 124 -9.89 -1.96 -5.62
CA ASP A 124 -10.55 -1.72 -6.91
C ASP A 124 -9.58 -2.10 -8.02
N GLY A 125 -9.26 -3.39 -8.10
CA GLY A 125 -8.22 -3.95 -8.95
C GLY A 125 -8.52 -3.93 -10.44
N ARG A 126 -7.64 -4.56 -11.20
CA ARG A 126 -7.71 -4.63 -12.67
C ARG A 126 -7.56 -3.26 -13.34
N ARG A 127 -6.84 -2.35 -12.68
CA ARG A 127 -6.50 -1.00 -13.16
C ARG A 127 -5.02 -0.76 -12.92
N ASP A 128 -4.39 0.02 -13.78
CA ASP A 128 -3.00 0.44 -13.57
C ASP A 128 -2.94 1.47 -12.47
N LYS A 129 -2.14 1.20 -11.44
CA LYS A 129 -1.95 2.08 -10.29
C LYS A 129 -0.48 2.24 -9.96
N LYS A 130 -0.16 3.26 -9.17
CA LYS A 130 1.21 3.57 -8.77
C LYS A 130 1.32 3.69 -7.27
N VAL A 131 2.48 3.26 -6.77
CA VAL A 131 2.92 3.51 -5.39
C VAL A 131 4.18 4.36 -5.48
N LEU A 132 4.17 5.50 -4.81
CA LEU A 132 5.34 6.37 -4.71
C LEU A 132 6.27 5.85 -3.64
N VAL A 133 7.55 5.74 -3.98
CA VAL A 133 8.63 5.52 -2.99
C VAL A 133 9.49 6.78 -2.98
N LYS A 134 9.56 7.43 -1.83
CA LYS A 134 10.38 8.65 -1.65
C LYS A 134 11.34 8.44 -0.49
N ILE A 135 12.64 8.49 -0.77
CA ILE A 135 13.65 8.25 0.25
C ILE A 135 14.49 9.53 0.38
N ILE A 136 14.66 10.00 1.60
CA ILE A 136 15.51 11.17 1.89
C ILE A 136 16.48 10.83 3.01
N GLY A 137 17.68 11.34 2.91
CA GLY A 137 18.71 11.13 3.94
C GLY A 137 20.13 11.31 3.41
N GLU A 138 21.05 10.63 4.07
CA GLU A 138 22.46 10.69 3.72
C GLU A 138 22.99 9.33 3.24
#